data_cdbe387ad157a6ff67555362a326d6a5
#
_entry.id   cdbe387ad157a6ff67555362a326d6a5
#
_cell.length_a   1.000
_cell.length_b   1.000
_cell.length_c   1.000
_cell.angle_alpha   90.00
_cell.angle_beta   90.00
_cell.angle_gamma   90.00
#
_symmetry.space_group_name_H-M   'P 1'
#
loop_
_entity.id
_entity.type
_entity.pdbx_description
1 polymer ?
#
loop_
_entity_poly.entity_id
_entity_poly.type
_entity_poly.pdbx_seq_one_letter_code
_entity_poly.pdbx_strand_id
1 'polypeptide(L)' 'MKPFYTGPVVNAEMLVAMLEKHGVAAVQEFEDPSLPEDGDLNRLAHVLVSEADYDRAHQLFYAPREDEL' A
#
# COMPACT_ATOMS: atom_id res chain seq x y z
N MET A 1 9.52 1.31 8.91
CA MET A 1 8.48 0.72 8.07
C MET A 1 9.08 0.28 6.76
N LYS A 2 8.44 -0.66 6.12
CA LYS A 2 9.00 -1.34 4.95
C LYS A 2 8.12 -1.07 3.73
N PRO A 3 8.70 -0.75 2.57
CA PRO A 3 7.91 -0.55 1.36
C PRO A 3 7.15 -1.82 0.99
N PHE A 4 5.88 -1.67 0.68
CA PHE A 4 5.01 -2.79 0.36
C PHE A 4 4.47 -2.69 -1.07
N TYR A 5 4.15 -1.49 -1.52
CA TYR A 5 3.52 -1.27 -2.80
C TYR A 5 3.91 0.11 -3.33
N THR A 6 4.08 0.22 -4.64
CA THR A 6 4.28 1.50 -5.30
C THR A 6 3.36 1.55 -6.51
N GLY A 7 2.63 2.62 -6.65
CA GLY A 7 1.71 2.78 -7.77
C GLY A 7 0.94 4.09 -7.68
N PRO A 8 -0.07 4.27 -8.53
CA PRO A 8 -0.86 5.49 -8.51
C PRO A 8 -1.49 5.75 -7.14
N VAL A 9 -1.61 7.01 -6.79
CA VAL A 9 -2.07 7.40 -5.46
C VAL A 9 -3.46 6.84 -5.14
N VAL A 10 -4.33 6.77 -6.14
CA VAL A 10 -5.69 6.24 -5.91
C VAL A 10 -5.63 4.76 -5.48
N ASN A 11 -4.76 3.98 -6.11
CA ASN A 11 -4.59 2.57 -5.74
C ASN A 11 -3.94 2.44 -4.37
N ALA A 12 -2.97 3.32 -4.08
CA ALA A 12 -2.30 3.30 -2.78
C ALA A 12 -3.29 3.60 -1.65
N GLU A 13 -4.19 4.56 -1.85
CA GLU A 13 -5.21 4.88 -0.85
C GLU A 13 -6.15 3.71 -0.60
N MET A 14 -6.57 3.05 -1.66
CA MET A 14 -7.45 1.89 -1.52
C MET A 14 -6.75 0.76 -0.77
N LEU A 15 -5.48 0.55 -1.06
CA LEU A 15 -4.71 -0.48 -0.39
C LEU A 15 -4.52 -0.18 1.09
N VAL A 16 -4.22 1.06 1.44
CA VAL A 16 -4.10 1.46 2.84
C VAL A 16 -5.40 1.20 3.59
N ALA A 17 -6.53 1.60 2.99
CA ALA A 17 -7.83 1.39 3.61
C ALA A 17 -8.12 -0.10 3.83
N MET A 18 -7.79 -0.93 2.85
CA MET A 18 -8.00 -2.37 2.96
C MET A 18 -7.13 -2.97 4.07
N LEU A 19 -5.85 -2.59 4.11
CA LEU A 19 -4.94 -3.12 5.11
C LEU A 19 -5.38 -2.72 6.52
N GLU A 20 -5.80 -1.47 6.70
CA GLU A 20 -6.30 -1.01 7.99
C GLU A 20 -7.54 -1.78 8.41
N LYS A 21 -8.40 -2.10 7.46
CA LYS A 21 -9.60 -2.88 7.73
C LYS A 21 -9.26 -4.27 8.26
N HIS A 22 -8.13 -4.80 7.86
CA HIS A 22 -7.65 -6.11 8.32
C HIS A 22 -6.71 -6.02 9.52
N GLY A 23 -6.60 -4.85 10.12
CA GLY A 23 -5.79 -4.68 11.32
C GLY A 23 -4.31 -4.48 11.05
N VAL A 24 -3.94 -4.15 9.81
CA VAL A 24 -2.55 -3.89 9.45
C VAL A 24 -2.33 -2.40 9.38
N ALA A 25 -1.39 -1.89 10.17
CA ALA A 25 -1.04 -0.48 10.12
C ALA A 25 -0.26 -0.18 8.85
N ALA A 26 -0.74 0.79 8.08
CA ALA A 26 -0.11 1.17 6.82
C ALA A 26 -0.13 2.67 6.68
N VAL A 27 0.90 3.21 6.03
CA VAL A 27 0.97 4.64 5.72
C VAL A 27 1.26 4.82 4.24
N GLN A 28 0.86 5.96 3.72
CA GLN A 28 1.07 6.32 2.33
C GLN A 28 2.03 7.51 2.27
N GLU A 29 3.01 7.43 1.37
CA GLU A 29 3.92 8.54 1.11
C GLU A 29 3.99 8.78 -0.38
N PHE A 30 4.04 10.05 -0.79
CA PHE A 30 4.26 10.39 -2.18
C PHE A 30 5.72 10.10 -2.56
N GLU A 31 5.93 9.65 -3.79
CA GLU A 31 7.27 9.40 -4.29
C GLU A 31 8.10 10.68 -4.29
N ASP A 32 7.46 11.80 -4.63
CA ASP A 32 8.12 13.11 -4.60
C ASP A 32 7.28 14.07 -3.78
N PRO A 33 7.55 14.17 -2.48
CA PRO A 33 6.75 15.03 -1.61
C PRO A 33 6.95 16.52 -1.88
N SER A 34 7.95 16.91 -2.67
CA SER A 34 8.18 18.30 -3.00
C SER A 34 7.23 18.81 -4.07
N LEU A 35 6.55 17.92 -4.79
CA LEU A 35 5.59 18.34 -5.80
C LEU A 35 4.31 18.82 -5.13
N PRO A 36 3.67 19.85 -5.68
CA PRO A 36 2.41 20.32 -5.12
C PRO A 36 1.31 19.29 -5.31
N GLU A 37 0.36 19.27 -4.37
CA GLU A 37 -0.81 18.44 -4.50
C GLU A 37 -1.79 19.13 -5.45
N ASP A 38 -1.87 18.60 -6.66
CA ASP A 38 -2.71 19.18 -7.69
C ASP A 38 -3.90 18.30 -8.05
N GLY A 39 -4.11 17.24 -7.30
CA GLY A 39 -5.22 16.34 -7.57
C GLY A 39 -4.93 15.29 -8.64
N ASP A 40 -3.70 15.16 -9.06
CA ASP A 40 -3.33 14.15 -10.05
C ASP A 40 -3.36 12.76 -9.44
N LEU A 41 -4.39 11.99 -9.78
CA LEU A 41 -4.58 10.65 -9.26
C LEU A 41 -3.63 9.61 -9.85
N ASN A 42 -2.87 9.99 -10.87
CA ASN A 42 -1.84 9.12 -11.45
C ASN A 42 -0.48 9.33 -10.81
N ARG A 43 -0.38 10.26 -9.89
CA ARG A 43 0.84 10.52 -9.15
C ARG A 43 1.23 9.28 -8.36
N LEU A 44 2.52 8.96 -8.36
CA LEU A 44 3.01 7.76 -7.70
C LEU A 44 3.08 7.94 -6.18
N ALA A 45 2.70 6.91 -5.48
CA ALA A 45 2.77 6.86 -4.02
C ALA A 45 3.27 5.50 -3.57
N HIS A 46 3.87 5.48 -2.40
CA HIS A 46 4.35 4.26 -1.77
C HIS A 46 3.48 3.93 -0.56
N VAL A 47 3.15 2.67 -0.42
CA VAL A 47 2.48 2.17 0.79
C VAL A 47 3.53 1.45 1.62
N LEU A 48 3.63 1.85 2.88
CA LEU A 48 4.61 1.30 3.82
C LEU A 48 3.87 0.59 4.95
N VAL A 49 4.37 -0.56 5.34
CA VAL A 49 3.82 -1.32 6.47
C VAL A 49 4.95 -1.64 7.45
N SER A 50 4.59 -1.93 8.70
CA SER A 50 5.60 -2.32 9.67
C SER A 50 6.20 -3.66 9.28
N GLU A 51 7.46 -3.88 9.66
CA GLU A 51 8.10 -5.16 9.36
C GLU A 51 7.36 -6.31 10.02
N ALA A 52 6.80 -6.09 11.20
CA ALA A 52 6.06 -7.12 11.91
C ALA A 52 4.80 -7.55 11.16
N ASP A 53 4.21 -6.65 10.39
CA ASP A 53 2.98 -6.92 9.64
C ASP A 53 3.22 -7.23 8.18
N TYR A 54 4.46 -7.14 7.72
CA TYR A 54 4.76 -7.25 6.30
C TYR A 54 4.29 -8.59 5.71
N ASP A 55 4.63 -9.69 6.38
CA ASP A 55 4.25 -11.01 5.88
C ASP A 55 2.75 -11.18 5.85
N ARG A 56 2.08 -10.68 6.88
CA ARG A 56 0.62 -10.73 6.95
C ARG A 56 -0.01 -9.92 5.82
N ALA A 57 0.49 -8.72 5.60
CA ALA A 57 0.00 -7.88 4.51
C ALA A 57 0.23 -8.54 3.16
N HIS A 58 1.40 -9.15 2.99
CA HIS A 58 1.74 -9.84 1.76
C HIS A 58 0.78 -11.01 1.50
N GLN A 59 0.45 -11.77 2.53
CA GLN A 59 -0.49 -12.87 2.38
C GLN A 59 -1.90 -12.39 2.04
N LEU A 60 -2.29 -11.24 2.55
CA LEU A 60 -3.60 -10.70 2.24
C LEU A 60 -3.72 -10.20 0.81
N PHE A 61 -2.62 -9.81 0.21
CA PHE A 61 -2.67 -9.10 -1.05
C PHE A 61 -1.95 -9.78 -2.20
N TYR A 62 -0.76 -10.34 -1.96
CA TYR A 62 0.07 -10.88 -3.03
C TYR A 62 0.15 -12.39 -3.07
N ALA A 63 0.00 -13.05 -1.93
CA ALA A 63 0.23 -14.49 -1.89
C ALA A 63 -0.79 -15.21 -2.78
N PRO A 64 -0.34 -16.18 -3.57
CA PRO A 64 -1.27 -16.97 -4.35
C PRO A 64 -2.16 -17.79 -3.43
N ARG A 65 -3.39 -17.99 -3.87
CA ARG A 65 -4.32 -18.82 -3.11
C ARG A 65 -4.19 -20.25 -3.56
N GLU A 66 -3.93 -21.12 -2.63
CA GLU A 66 -3.75 -22.52 -2.96
C GLU A 66 -5.04 -23.15 -3.49
N ASP A 67 -6.16 -22.66 -3.04
CA ASP A 67 -7.45 -23.17 -3.49
C ASP A 67 -7.78 -22.77 -4.93
N GLU A 68 -6.97 -21.97 -5.54
CA GLU A 68 -7.15 -21.59 -6.94
C GLU A 68 -6.36 -22.46 -7.91
N LEU A 69 -5.61 -23.39 -7.39
CA LEU A 69 -4.77 -24.25 -8.22
C LEU A 69 -5.55 -25.38 -8.87
#